data_e01a7648b0d2fd20a499f29e715502af
#
_entry.id   e01a7648b0d2fd20a499f29e715502af
#
_cell.length_a   1.000
_cell.length_b   1.000
_cell.length_c   1.000
_cell.angle_alpha   90.00
_cell.angle_beta   90.00
_cell.angle_gamma   90.00
#
_symmetry.space_group_name_H-M   'P 1'
#
loop_
_entity.id
_entity.type
_entity.pdbx_description
1 polymer ?
#
loop_
_entity_poly.entity_id
_entity_poly.type
_entity_poly.pdbx_seq_one_letter_code
_entity_poly.pdbx_strand_id
1 'polypeptide(L)'
;MKTCDLVIIGGGPAGLAAALGARKQGIKDILIVERDKELGGILNQCIHNGFGLHTFKEELTGPEYAGRYIEQVKDAGIPYVVDSMVLSIQSMSQYKSSLQAVQCEYNKEKYSEADQDKYSKKKYTDKIITMVSRTEGIIQIQAKAVILA
;
A
#
# COMPACT_ATOMS: atom_id res chain seq x y z
N MET A 1 14.63 4.67 -0.97
CA MET A 1 13.18 4.66 -0.66
C MET A 1 12.44 4.72 -1.98
N LYS A 2 11.53 3.77 -2.24
CA LYS A 2 10.69 3.75 -3.44
C LYS A 2 9.58 4.82 -3.30
N THR A 3 9.12 5.41 -4.40
CA THR A 3 8.00 6.37 -4.41
C THR A 3 6.83 5.81 -5.20
N CYS A 4 5.60 6.15 -4.82
CA CYS A 4 4.39 5.68 -5.46
C CYS A 4 3.28 6.74 -5.34
N ASP A 5 2.36 6.84 -6.32
CA ASP A 5 1.22 7.72 -6.19
C ASP A 5 0.18 7.17 -5.21
N LEU A 6 -0.10 5.88 -5.30
CA LEU A 6 -1.10 5.21 -4.47
C LEU A 6 -0.58 3.83 -4.02
N VAL A 7 -0.60 3.60 -2.71
CA VAL A 7 -0.41 2.27 -2.13
C VAL A 7 -1.74 1.75 -1.61
N ILE A 8 -2.08 0.53 -1.98
CA ILE A 8 -3.27 -0.19 -1.50
C ILE A 8 -2.80 -1.33 -0.63
N ILE A 9 -3.20 -1.32 0.63
CA ILE A 9 -2.84 -2.32 1.62
C ILE A 9 -3.99 -3.31 1.75
N GLY A 10 -3.75 -4.51 1.27
CA GLY A 10 -4.70 -5.60 1.15
C GLY A 10 -5.00 -5.94 -0.31
N GLY A 11 -4.74 -7.18 -0.70
CA GLY A 11 -5.00 -7.73 -2.04
C GLY A 11 -6.29 -8.55 -2.13
N GLY A 12 -7.22 -8.33 -1.18
CA GLY A 12 -8.57 -8.90 -1.20
C GLY A 12 -9.48 -8.21 -2.23
N PRO A 13 -10.77 -8.57 -2.28
CA PRO A 13 -11.71 -8.05 -3.29
C PRO A 13 -11.82 -6.53 -3.27
N ALA A 14 -11.80 -5.91 -2.09
CA ALA A 14 -11.88 -4.46 -1.95
C ALA A 14 -10.63 -3.77 -2.51
N GLY A 15 -9.44 -4.29 -2.21
CA GLY A 15 -8.17 -3.74 -2.70
C GLY A 15 -8.00 -3.89 -4.21
N LEU A 16 -8.37 -5.05 -4.77
CA LEU A 16 -8.35 -5.28 -6.21
C LEU A 16 -9.30 -4.33 -6.95
N ALA A 17 -10.53 -4.18 -6.45
CA ALA A 17 -11.50 -3.25 -7.02
C ALA A 17 -11.05 -1.79 -6.91
N ALA A 18 -10.45 -1.40 -5.77
CA ALA A 18 -9.90 -0.06 -5.57
C ALA A 18 -8.74 0.23 -6.55
N ALA A 19 -7.86 -0.73 -6.76
CA ALA A 19 -6.75 -0.60 -7.71
C ALA A 19 -7.23 -0.37 -9.14
N LEU A 20 -8.20 -1.16 -9.59
CA LEU A 20 -8.81 -1.02 -10.92
C LEU A 20 -9.57 0.30 -11.05
N GLY A 21 -10.29 0.70 -10.02
CA GLY A 21 -10.98 1.99 -9.95
C GLY A 21 -10.00 3.16 -10.07
N ALA A 22 -8.92 3.13 -9.31
CA ALA A 22 -7.88 4.14 -9.35
C ALA A 22 -7.20 4.21 -10.73
N ARG A 23 -6.92 3.06 -11.35
CA ARG A 23 -6.35 2.98 -12.71
C ARG A 23 -7.29 3.61 -13.74
N LYS A 24 -8.60 3.34 -13.64
CA LYS A 24 -9.63 3.95 -14.52
C LYS A 24 -9.70 5.47 -14.37
N GLN A 25 -9.40 6.01 -13.19
CA GLN A 25 -9.32 7.45 -12.92
C GLN A 25 -7.97 8.08 -13.33
N GLY A 26 -7.09 7.32 -13.96
CA GLY A 26 -5.83 7.83 -14.52
C GLY A 26 -4.63 7.78 -13.58
N ILE A 27 -4.75 7.20 -12.39
CA ILE A 27 -3.58 6.99 -11.51
C ILE A 27 -2.71 5.89 -12.12
N LYS A 28 -1.46 6.23 -12.41
CA LYS A 28 -0.54 5.32 -13.12
C LYS A 28 0.37 4.53 -12.18
N ASP A 29 0.82 5.16 -11.12
CA ASP A 29 1.77 4.56 -10.18
C ASP A 29 1.03 4.04 -8.95
N ILE A 30 0.54 2.80 -9.06
CA ILE A 30 -0.24 2.10 -8.03
C ILE A 30 0.55 0.86 -7.61
N LEU A 31 0.60 0.59 -6.30
CA LEU A 31 1.16 -0.64 -5.75
C LEU A 31 0.15 -1.28 -4.80
N ILE A 32 -0.12 -2.58 -4.99
CA ILE A 32 -0.88 -3.39 -4.03
C ILE A 32 0.12 -4.13 -3.14
N VAL A 33 -0.09 -4.08 -1.82
CA VAL A 33 0.72 -4.81 -0.83
C VAL A 33 -0.18 -5.83 -0.15
N GLU A 34 0.16 -7.11 -0.27
CA GLU A 34 -0.59 -8.22 0.33
C GLU A 34 0.32 -9.01 1.29
N ARG A 35 -0.20 -9.29 2.48
CA ARG A 35 0.54 -10.06 3.50
C ARG A 35 0.56 -11.56 3.21
N ASP A 36 -0.49 -12.08 2.58
CA ASP A 36 -0.59 -13.49 2.24
C ASP A 36 0.25 -13.82 0.99
N LYS A 37 0.39 -15.11 0.70
CA LYS A 37 1.20 -15.59 -0.44
C LYS A 37 0.56 -15.32 -1.80
N GLU A 38 -0.72 -14.98 -1.81
CA GLU A 38 -1.51 -14.76 -3.01
C GLU A 38 -2.56 -13.68 -2.80
N LEU A 39 -3.00 -13.09 -3.91
CA LEU A 39 -4.13 -12.14 -3.93
C LEU A 39 -5.45 -12.90 -3.81
N GLY A 40 -6.53 -12.19 -3.44
CA GLY A 40 -7.90 -12.73 -3.35
C GLY A 40 -8.47 -12.71 -1.94
N GLY A 41 -7.60 -12.72 -0.93
CA GLY A 41 -8.00 -12.64 0.48
C GLY A 41 -9.01 -13.72 0.88
N ILE A 42 -10.02 -13.36 1.64
CA ILE A 42 -11.04 -14.29 2.16
C ILE A 42 -11.80 -15.04 1.04
N LEU A 43 -11.89 -14.47 -0.16
CA LEU A 43 -12.57 -15.13 -1.27
C LEU A 43 -11.93 -16.47 -1.66
N ASN A 44 -10.63 -16.64 -1.47
CA ASN A 44 -9.94 -17.89 -1.73
C ASN A 44 -10.43 -19.05 -0.85
N GLN A 45 -11.11 -18.74 0.26
CA GLN A 45 -11.69 -19.72 1.19
C GLN A 45 -13.20 -19.91 0.97
N CYS A 46 -13.85 -19.08 0.17
CA CYS A 46 -15.30 -19.10 -0.09
C CYS A 46 -15.62 -20.02 -1.28
N ILE A 47 -15.58 -21.33 -1.08
CA ILE A 47 -15.77 -22.33 -2.15
C ILE A 47 -17.23 -22.52 -2.58
N HIS A 48 -18.20 -21.83 -1.95
CA HIS A 48 -19.60 -21.86 -2.36
C HIS A 48 -19.90 -20.86 -3.48
N ASN A 49 -20.94 -21.11 -4.27
CA ASN A 49 -21.45 -20.22 -5.30
C ASN A 49 -22.18 -19.00 -4.68
N GLY A 50 -22.45 -17.99 -5.53
CA GLY A 50 -23.20 -16.80 -5.18
C GLY A 50 -22.47 -15.47 -5.42
N PHE A 51 -21.24 -15.54 -5.93
CA PHE A 51 -20.47 -14.37 -6.32
C PHE A 51 -20.66 -14.06 -7.82
N GLY A 52 -20.47 -12.81 -8.21
CA GLY A 52 -20.34 -12.42 -9.62
C GLY A 52 -21.61 -12.07 -10.36
N LEU A 53 -22.81 -12.43 -9.87
CA LEU A 53 -24.08 -12.22 -10.57
C LEU A 53 -24.30 -10.76 -11.00
N HIS A 54 -24.01 -9.80 -10.15
CA HIS A 54 -24.15 -8.38 -10.47
C HIS A 54 -23.04 -7.86 -11.38
N THR A 55 -21.80 -8.31 -11.16
CA THR A 55 -20.59 -7.78 -11.82
C THR A 55 -20.29 -8.48 -13.13
N PHE A 56 -20.32 -9.81 -13.13
CA PHE A 56 -19.93 -10.63 -14.29
C PHE A 56 -21.13 -11.29 -15.00
N LYS A 57 -22.35 -11.18 -14.43
CA LYS A 57 -23.56 -11.85 -14.92
C LYS A 57 -23.43 -13.38 -14.93
N GLU A 58 -22.54 -13.90 -14.13
CA GLU A 58 -22.26 -15.33 -13.94
C GLU A 58 -22.28 -15.64 -12.45
N GLU A 59 -22.69 -16.85 -12.11
CA GLU A 59 -22.61 -17.37 -10.75
C GLU A 59 -21.28 -18.06 -10.54
N LEU A 60 -20.44 -17.46 -9.70
CA LEU A 60 -19.06 -17.88 -9.47
C LEU A 60 -18.87 -18.31 -8.03
N THR A 61 -17.87 -19.14 -7.77
CA THR A 61 -17.29 -19.35 -6.44
C THR A 61 -16.42 -18.17 -6.03
N GLY A 62 -16.06 -18.07 -4.75
CA GLY A 62 -15.17 -17.02 -4.27
C GLY A 62 -13.82 -16.98 -5.00
N PRO A 63 -13.10 -18.12 -5.14
CA PRO A 63 -11.85 -18.16 -5.91
C PRO A 63 -11.99 -17.75 -7.37
N GLU A 64 -13.06 -18.17 -8.05
CA GLU A 64 -13.32 -17.77 -9.44
C GLU A 64 -13.58 -16.26 -9.55
N TYR A 65 -14.35 -15.71 -8.62
CA TYR A 65 -14.60 -14.26 -8.55
C TYR A 65 -13.30 -13.48 -8.30
N ALA A 66 -12.49 -13.91 -7.33
CA ALA A 66 -11.19 -13.32 -7.07
C ALA A 66 -10.27 -13.42 -8.29
N GLY A 67 -10.22 -14.58 -8.94
CA GLY A 67 -9.44 -14.82 -10.15
C GLY A 67 -9.74 -13.82 -11.26
N ARG A 68 -11.03 -13.53 -11.51
CA ARG A 68 -11.44 -12.51 -12.51
C ARG A 68 -10.89 -11.11 -12.20
N TYR A 69 -10.86 -10.70 -10.93
CA TYR A 69 -10.28 -9.41 -10.53
C TYR A 69 -8.76 -9.41 -10.61
N ILE A 70 -8.12 -10.53 -10.23
CA ILE A 70 -6.66 -10.67 -10.30
C ILE A 70 -6.19 -10.59 -11.75
N GLU A 71 -6.89 -11.24 -12.68
CA GLU A 71 -6.61 -11.15 -14.12
C GLU A 71 -6.72 -9.69 -14.60
N GLN A 72 -7.80 -8.98 -14.27
CA GLN A 72 -7.96 -7.58 -14.64
C GLN A 72 -6.85 -6.69 -14.08
N VAL A 73 -6.38 -6.92 -12.85
CA VAL A 73 -5.25 -6.19 -12.25
C VAL A 73 -3.95 -6.45 -13.01
N LYS A 74 -3.70 -7.71 -13.41
CA LYS A 74 -2.55 -8.09 -14.24
C LYS A 74 -2.60 -7.45 -15.63
N ASP A 75 -3.75 -7.51 -16.29
CA ASP A 75 -3.97 -6.92 -17.62
C ASP A 75 -3.83 -5.40 -17.61
N ALA A 76 -4.25 -4.75 -16.51
CA ALA A 76 -4.06 -3.32 -16.30
C ALA A 76 -2.60 -2.95 -15.96
N GLY A 77 -1.69 -3.92 -15.86
CA GLY A 77 -0.29 -3.69 -15.51
C GLY A 77 -0.10 -3.04 -14.13
N ILE A 78 -0.96 -3.39 -13.16
CA ILE A 78 -0.85 -2.86 -11.79
C ILE A 78 0.09 -3.79 -11.01
N PRO A 79 1.25 -3.29 -10.54
CA PRO A 79 2.17 -4.08 -9.74
C PRO A 79 1.59 -4.42 -8.36
N TYR A 80 1.95 -5.59 -7.87
CA TYR A 80 1.63 -6.03 -6.53
C TYR A 80 2.80 -6.80 -5.90
N VAL A 81 2.85 -6.79 -4.59
CA VAL A 81 3.77 -7.61 -3.78
C VAL A 81 2.97 -8.45 -2.80
N VAL A 82 3.31 -9.71 -2.71
CA VAL A 82 2.74 -10.69 -1.77
C VAL A 82 3.78 -11.07 -0.71
N ASP A 83 3.45 -11.89 0.26
CA ASP A 83 4.33 -12.21 1.41
C ASP A 83 4.95 -10.93 2.03
N SER A 84 4.16 -9.86 2.10
CA SER A 84 4.64 -8.52 2.46
C SER A 84 3.69 -7.83 3.42
N MET A 85 4.12 -7.65 4.65
CA MET A 85 3.29 -7.10 5.72
C MET A 85 3.64 -5.64 6.01
N VAL A 86 2.65 -4.77 5.99
CA VAL A 86 2.82 -3.37 6.42
C VAL A 86 2.90 -3.30 7.93
N LEU A 87 3.95 -2.68 8.43
CA LEU A 87 4.25 -2.53 9.85
C LEU A 87 3.78 -1.17 10.39
N SER A 88 3.93 -0.11 9.59
CA SER A 88 3.50 1.23 9.99
C SER A 88 3.22 2.14 8.81
N ILE A 89 2.35 3.12 9.05
CA ILE A 89 2.06 4.24 8.15
C ILE A 89 2.25 5.51 8.95
N GLN A 90 3.15 6.37 8.51
CA GLN A 90 3.46 7.64 9.16
C GLN A 90 3.28 8.79 8.18
N SER A 91 2.92 9.97 8.68
CA SER A 91 3.05 11.17 7.88
C SER A 91 4.54 11.49 7.66
N MET A 92 4.86 12.17 6.56
CA MET A 92 6.24 12.59 6.30
C MET A 92 6.80 13.47 7.45
N SER A 93 5.97 14.26 8.11
CA SER A 93 6.38 15.06 9.27
C SER A 93 6.75 14.20 10.48
N GLN A 94 5.92 13.21 10.82
CA GLN A 94 6.21 12.26 11.90
C GLN A 94 7.47 11.46 11.64
N TYR A 95 7.64 10.99 10.40
CA TYR A 95 8.83 10.24 9.98
C TYR A 95 10.11 11.07 10.15
N LYS A 96 10.09 12.33 9.71
CA LYS A 96 11.24 13.23 9.87
C LYS A 96 11.56 13.51 11.35
N SER A 97 10.55 13.72 12.18
CA SER A 97 10.72 13.91 13.62
C SER A 97 11.35 12.67 14.29
N SER A 98 10.92 11.48 13.88
CA SER A 98 11.51 10.22 14.38
C SER A 98 12.97 10.07 14.00
N LEU A 99 13.34 10.41 12.76
CA LEU A 99 14.74 10.40 12.32
C LEU A 99 15.61 11.41 13.09
N GLN A 100 15.09 12.61 13.35
CA GLN A 100 15.79 13.63 14.14
C GLN A 100 15.98 13.18 15.59
N ALA A 101 14.99 12.54 16.21
CA ALA A 101 15.10 12.01 17.57
C ALA A 101 16.22 10.97 17.67
N VAL A 102 16.28 10.02 16.74
CA VAL A 102 17.35 9.01 16.68
C VAL A 102 18.73 9.68 16.46
N GLN A 103 18.79 10.70 15.62
CA GLN A 103 20.03 11.40 15.32
C GLN A 103 20.50 12.28 16.49
N CYS A 104 19.57 12.83 17.29
CA CYS A 104 19.88 13.57 18.53
C CYS A 104 20.41 12.65 19.63
N GLU A 105 19.91 11.41 19.75
CA GLU A 105 20.48 10.43 20.70
C GLU A 105 21.90 9.99 20.31
N TYR A 106 22.18 9.90 19.00
CA TYR A 106 23.51 9.51 18.52
C TYR A 106 24.52 10.68 18.55
N ASN A 107 24.04 11.94 18.39
CA ASN A 107 24.89 13.15 18.33
C ASN A 107 24.54 14.11 19.47
N LYS A 108 24.74 13.75 20.73
CA LYS A 108 24.49 14.61 21.90
C LYS A 108 25.27 15.93 21.95
N GLU A 109 26.02 16.32 20.93
CA GLU A 109 26.94 17.45 21.01
C GLU A 109 26.79 18.60 20.00
N LYS A 110 25.87 18.59 19.05
CA LYS A 110 25.78 19.73 18.10
C LYS A 110 24.42 19.86 17.42
N TYR A 111 23.49 20.63 17.99
CA TYR A 111 22.50 21.34 17.16
C TYR A 111 21.92 22.54 17.91
N SER A 112 21.98 23.74 17.29
CA SER A 112 21.36 24.96 17.77
C SER A 112 19.90 25.07 17.33
N GLU A 113 19.06 25.70 18.14
CA GLU A 113 17.61 25.90 17.93
C GLU A 113 17.23 26.63 16.63
N ALA A 114 18.18 27.22 15.90
CA ALA A 114 17.94 28.01 14.70
C ALA A 114 17.54 27.21 13.44
N ASP A 115 17.73 25.87 13.43
CA ASP A 115 17.43 25.04 12.26
C ASP A 115 15.99 24.49 12.22
N GLN A 116 15.20 24.68 13.27
CA GLN A 116 13.83 24.14 13.35
C GLN A 116 12.82 24.89 12.48
N ASP A 117 13.04 26.17 12.20
CA ASP A 117 12.05 27.03 11.55
C ASP A 117 12.01 26.90 10.00
N LYS A 118 13.03 26.32 9.40
CA LYS A 118 13.14 26.20 7.93
C LYS A 118 12.27 25.09 7.32
N TYR A 119 11.78 24.16 8.15
CA TYR A 119 11.02 22.99 7.70
C TYR A 119 9.51 23.07 7.98
N SER A 120 9.04 24.08 8.70
CA SER A 120 7.64 24.18 9.17
C SER A 120 6.62 24.59 8.10
N LYS A 121 7.03 25.06 6.92
CA LYS A 121 6.11 25.64 5.91
C LYS A 121 5.71 24.75 4.75
N LYS A 122 6.26 23.54 4.60
CA LYS A 122 5.85 22.61 3.53
C LYS A 122 4.84 21.61 4.07
N LYS A 123 3.56 21.74 3.70
CA LYS A 123 2.49 20.79 4.03
C LYS A 123 2.80 19.46 3.36
N TYR A 124 3.50 18.56 4.06
CA TYR A 124 3.76 17.22 3.59
C TYR A 124 2.48 16.40 3.68
N THR A 125 1.89 16.07 2.55
CA THR A 125 0.71 15.20 2.45
C THR A 125 1.11 13.72 2.35
N ASP A 126 2.34 13.45 1.92
CA ASP A 126 2.84 12.10 1.66
C ASP A 126 2.92 11.26 2.93
N LYS A 127 2.72 9.97 2.75
CA LYS A 127 2.84 8.95 3.79
C LYS A 127 4.08 8.11 3.56
N ILE A 128 4.73 7.72 4.65
CA ILE A 128 5.78 6.70 4.64
C ILE A 128 5.19 5.41 5.15
N ILE A 129 5.22 4.40 4.30
CA ILE A 129 4.79 3.04 4.60
C ILE A 129 6.05 2.23 4.86
N THR A 130 6.17 1.68 6.06
CA THR A 130 7.21 0.70 6.38
C THR A 130 6.59 -0.68 6.32
N MET A 131 7.18 -1.57 5.54
CA MET A 131 6.73 -2.94 5.38
C MET A 131 7.90 -3.92 5.49
N VAL A 132 7.61 -5.15 5.84
CA VAL A 132 8.54 -6.27 5.77
C VAL A 132 8.13 -7.18 4.62
N SER A 133 9.06 -7.48 3.75
CA SER A 133 8.91 -8.45 2.67
C SER A 133 9.77 -9.66 2.94
N ARG A 134 9.28 -10.85 2.58
CA ARG A 134 10.04 -12.09 2.72
C ARG A 134 11.35 -12.09 1.93
N THR A 135 11.38 -11.41 0.79
CA THR A 135 12.52 -11.40 -0.14
C THR A 135 13.45 -10.22 0.03
N GLU A 136 12.92 -9.04 0.37
CA GLU A 136 13.68 -7.79 0.42
C GLU A 136 13.92 -7.28 1.86
N GLY A 137 13.36 -7.93 2.89
CA GLY A 137 13.45 -7.48 4.27
C GLY A 137 12.60 -6.23 4.54
N ILE A 138 13.12 -5.29 5.32
CA ILE A 138 12.40 -4.05 5.65
C ILE A 138 12.54 -3.05 4.50
N ILE A 139 11.39 -2.61 3.98
CA ILE A 139 11.29 -1.67 2.87
C ILE A 139 10.48 -0.45 3.33
N GLN A 140 10.86 0.72 2.82
CA GLN A 140 10.11 1.95 3.00
C GLN A 140 9.64 2.50 1.65
N ILE A 141 8.35 2.86 1.59
CA ILE A 141 7.70 3.43 0.41
C ILE A 141 7.12 4.78 0.80
N GLN A 142 7.40 5.80 0.00
CA GLN A 142 6.73 7.09 0.10
C GLN A 142 5.55 7.09 -0.87
N ALA A 143 4.34 7.37 -0.37
CA ALA A 143 3.12 7.42 -1.17
C ALA A 143 2.37 8.73 -0.98
N LYS A 144 1.76 9.25 -2.05
CA LYS A 144 0.89 10.42 -1.97
C LYS A 144 -0.43 10.06 -1.28
N ALA A 145 -0.95 8.86 -1.53
CA ALA A 145 -2.18 8.35 -0.92
C ALA A 145 -2.04 6.88 -0.52
N VAL A 146 -2.83 6.46 0.47
CA VAL A 146 -2.92 5.07 0.93
C VAL A 146 -4.37 4.68 1.09
N ILE A 147 -4.72 3.50 0.60
CA ILE A 147 -6.02 2.85 0.84
C ILE A 147 -5.77 1.62 1.72
N LEU A 148 -6.55 1.50 2.78
CA LEU A 148 -6.63 0.28 3.61
C LEU A 148 -7.84 -0.52 3.14
N ALA A 149 -7.63 -1.78 2.71
CA ALA A 149 -8.66 -2.62 2.10
C ALA A 149 -8.74 -4.01 2.77
#